data_f16c441edaffad31f35a458de9229be1
#
_entry.id   f16c441edaffad31f35a458de9229be1
#
_cell.length_a   1.000
_cell.length_b   1.000
_cell.length_c   1.000
_cell.angle_alpha   90.00
_cell.angle_beta   90.00
_cell.angle_gamma   90.00
#
_symmetry.space_group_name_H-M   'P 1'
#
loop_
_entity.id
_entity.type
_entity.pdbx_description
1 polymer ?
#
loop_
_entity_poly.entity_id
_entity_poly.type
_entity_poly.pdbx_seq_one_letter_code
_entity_poly.pdbx_strand_id
1 'polypeptide(L)'
;MARGLETFLAVLVLGAATAPGAADPLLREFAVCAGRLSATMEDQWMFDGPASERTAEELSAVVSLIEASMPQGSGRQVMAWRIDAKVAQKGLLQQARFARDARLAETAAARAEALAAECRAMILS
;
A
#
# COMPACT_ATOMS: atom_id res chain seq x y z
N MET A 1 -9.27 71.17 0.14
CA MET A 1 -9.19 70.12 1.14
C MET A 1 -9.28 68.78 0.46
N ALA A 2 -8.15 68.16 0.20
CA ALA A 2 -8.14 66.81 -0.36
C ALA A 2 -8.13 65.81 0.80
N ARG A 3 -9.21 65.07 0.93
CA ARG A 3 -9.22 63.89 1.84
C ARG A 3 -8.82 62.68 0.96
N GLY A 4 -7.58 62.20 1.18
CA GLY A 4 -7.11 60.98 0.61
C GLY A 4 -7.86 59.80 1.20
N LEU A 5 -8.58 59.10 0.36
CA LEU A 5 -9.18 57.82 0.72
C LEU A 5 -8.09 56.77 0.48
N GLU A 6 -7.34 56.43 1.53
CA GLU A 6 -6.40 55.30 1.47
C GLU A 6 -7.19 53.99 1.55
N THR A 7 -7.39 53.42 0.41
CA THR A 7 -7.98 52.06 0.30
C THR A 7 -6.89 51.07 0.64
N PHE A 8 -6.89 50.60 1.88
CA PHE A 8 -6.10 49.44 2.28
C PHE A 8 -6.67 48.20 1.57
N LEU A 9 -6.01 47.76 0.50
CA LEU A 9 -6.25 46.44 -0.07
C LEU A 9 -5.64 45.42 0.87
N ALA A 10 -6.45 44.82 1.72
CA ALA A 10 -6.06 43.63 2.48
C ALA A 10 -5.98 42.44 1.50
N VAL A 11 -4.79 42.10 1.04
CA VAL A 11 -4.54 40.90 0.31
C VAL A 11 -4.65 39.75 1.30
N LEU A 12 -5.81 39.07 1.31
CA LEU A 12 -5.98 37.83 2.01
C LEU A 12 -5.21 36.77 1.20
N VAL A 13 -3.99 36.49 1.60
CA VAL A 13 -3.27 35.30 1.15
C VAL A 13 -3.94 34.11 1.85
N LEU A 14 -4.92 33.50 1.17
CA LEU A 14 -5.36 32.17 1.54
C LEU A 14 -4.20 31.20 1.24
N GLY A 15 -3.36 30.98 2.23
CA GLY A 15 -2.43 29.88 2.24
C GLY A 15 -3.26 28.59 2.17
N ALA A 16 -3.28 27.94 1.00
CA ALA A 16 -3.79 26.60 0.88
C ALA A 16 -2.89 25.70 1.74
N ALA A 17 -3.28 25.49 2.99
CA ALA A 17 -2.68 24.45 3.82
C ALA A 17 -3.04 23.10 3.18
N THR A 18 -2.10 22.50 2.46
CA THR A 18 -2.20 21.10 2.07
C THR A 18 -2.30 20.30 3.37
N ALA A 19 -3.46 19.68 3.61
CA ALA A 19 -3.67 18.83 4.76
C ALA A 19 -2.61 17.71 4.75
N PRO A 20 -1.90 17.44 5.89
CA PRO A 20 -1.02 16.29 5.99
C PRO A 20 -1.83 15.03 5.65
N GLY A 21 -1.43 14.27 4.64
CA GLY A 21 -2.13 13.07 4.21
C GLY A 21 -2.78 13.12 2.83
N ALA A 22 -2.87 14.27 2.14
CA ALA A 22 -3.45 14.37 0.80
C ALA A 22 -2.67 13.58 -0.28
N ALA A 23 -1.37 13.32 -0.07
CA ALA A 23 -0.51 12.52 -0.95
C ALA A 23 -0.42 11.04 -0.55
N ASP A 24 -0.99 10.64 0.60
CA ASP A 24 -0.81 9.33 1.21
C ASP A 24 -1.66 8.18 0.66
N PRO A 25 -2.84 8.38 -0.01
CA PRO A 25 -3.65 7.25 -0.47
C PRO A 25 -2.90 6.29 -1.39
N LEU A 26 -2.17 6.79 -2.37
CA LEU A 26 -1.40 5.95 -3.30
C LEU A 26 -0.18 5.32 -2.61
N LEU A 27 0.53 6.07 -1.80
CA LEU A 27 1.65 5.56 -1.01
C LEU A 27 1.20 4.44 -0.06
N ARG A 28 0.05 4.62 0.58
CA ARG A 28 -0.55 3.59 1.43
C ARG A 28 -0.87 2.33 0.64
N GLU A 29 -1.44 2.45 -0.54
CA GLU A 29 -1.73 1.30 -1.40
C GLU A 29 -0.47 0.55 -1.82
N PHE A 30 0.59 1.25 -2.18
CA PHE A 30 1.89 0.63 -2.44
C PHE A 30 2.43 -0.11 -1.21
N ALA A 31 2.35 0.49 -0.03
CA ALA A 31 2.80 -0.13 1.21
C ALA A 31 1.97 -1.38 1.55
N VAL A 32 0.65 -1.34 1.39
CA VAL A 32 -0.24 -2.48 1.56
C VAL A 32 0.13 -3.60 0.58
N CYS A 33 0.37 -3.26 -0.69
CA CYS A 33 0.78 -4.23 -1.69
C CYS A 33 2.15 -4.84 -1.38
N ALA A 34 3.10 -4.06 -0.91
CA ALA A 34 4.40 -4.61 -0.47
C ALA A 34 4.21 -5.65 0.65
N GLY A 35 3.32 -5.41 1.60
CA GLY A 35 2.99 -6.38 2.64
C GLY A 35 2.33 -7.65 2.11
N ARG A 36 1.31 -7.51 1.25
CA ARG A 36 0.61 -8.64 0.62
C ARG A 36 1.54 -9.52 -0.23
N LEU A 37 2.34 -8.90 -1.08
CA LEU A 37 3.28 -9.62 -1.94
C LEU A 37 4.39 -10.28 -1.12
N SER A 38 4.85 -9.66 -0.05
CA SER A 38 5.83 -10.26 0.86
C SER A 38 5.30 -11.55 1.51
N ALA A 39 4.08 -11.53 2.04
CA ALA A 39 3.46 -12.73 2.62
C ALA A 39 3.21 -13.82 1.57
N THR A 40 2.76 -13.42 0.38
CA THR A 40 2.54 -14.35 -0.75
C THR A 40 3.84 -15.01 -1.18
N MET A 41 4.91 -14.25 -1.32
CA MET A 41 6.24 -14.76 -1.66
C MET A 41 6.74 -15.78 -0.62
N GLU A 42 6.60 -15.48 0.66
CA GLU A 42 7.02 -16.39 1.73
C GLU A 42 6.22 -17.71 1.73
N ASP A 43 4.92 -17.67 1.47
CA ASP A 43 4.10 -18.87 1.28
C ASP A 43 4.59 -19.69 0.06
N GLN A 44 4.87 -19.02 -1.03
CA GLN A 44 5.36 -19.65 -2.25
C GLN A 44 6.75 -20.29 -2.08
N TRP A 45 7.60 -19.77 -1.24
CA TRP A 45 8.90 -20.43 -0.94
C TRP A 45 8.73 -21.86 -0.46
N MET A 46 7.65 -22.14 0.23
CA MET A 46 7.37 -23.47 0.76
C MET A 46 6.59 -24.37 -0.22
N PHE A 47 5.78 -23.80 -1.09
CA PHE A 47 4.81 -24.56 -1.87
C PHE A 47 4.93 -24.41 -3.39
N ASP A 48 5.56 -23.35 -3.88
CA ASP A 48 5.73 -23.06 -5.31
C ASP A 48 6.92 -22.14 -5.54
N GLY A 49 8.12 -22.71 -5.53
CA GLY A 49 9.36 -21.95 -5.69
C GLY A 49 9.42 -21.05 -6.93
N PRO A 50 9.07 -21.55 -8.13
CA PRO A 50 9.06 -20.72 -9.34
C PRO A 50 8.12 -19.51 -9.26
N ALA A 51 6.95 -19.65 -8.63
CA ALA A 51 6.04 -18.52 -8.41
C ALA A 51 6.65 -17.48 -7.47
N SER A 52 7.44 -17.91 -6.48
CA SER A 52 8.07 -16.99 -5.53
C SER A 52 9.07 -16.05 -6.21
N GLU A 53 9.75 -16.47 -7.24
CA GLU A 53 10.68 -15.64 -8.01
C GLU A 53 9.95 -14.51 -8.73
N ARG A 54 8.82 -14.79 -9.36
CA ARG A 54 7.98 -13.76 -9.99
C ARG A 54 7.43 -12.78 -8.97
N THR A 55 6.95 -13.29 -7.85
CA THR A 55 6.43 -12.44 -6.77
C THR A 55 7.53 -11.56 -6.15
N ALA A 56 8.76 -12.06 -6.07
CA ALA A 56 9.91 -11.26 -5.63
C ALA A 56 10.19 -10.08 -6.56
N GLU A 57 10.09 -10.27 -7.87
CA GLU A 57 10.23 -9.19 -8.87
C GLU A 57 9.11 -8.16 -8.73
N GLU A 58 7.87 -8.60 -8.55
CA GLU A 58 6.72 -7.73 -8.32
C GLU A 58 6.86 -6.93 -7.03
N LEU A 59 7.30 -7.58 -5.95
CA LEU A 59 7.59 -6.91 -4.68
C LEU A 59 8.68 -5.84 -4.84
N SER A 60 9.75 -6.16 -5.54
CA SER A 60 10.82 -5.20 -5.82
C SER A 60 10.32 -3.97 -6.58
N ALA A 61 9.43 -4.16 -7.56
CA ALA A 61 8.83 -3.06 -8.30
C ALA A 61 7.98 -2.16 -7.39
N VAL A 62 7.16 -2.73 -6.52
CA VAL A 62 6.35 -1.96 -5.55
C VAL A 62 7.24 -1.21 -4.55
N VAL A 63 8.30 -1.83 -4.05
CA VAL A 63 9.25 -1.18 -3.14
C VAL A 63 9.92 0.02 -3.82
N SER A 64 10.27 -0.09 -5.09
CA SER A 64 10.82 1.04 -5.85
C SER A 64 9.81 2.20 -5.98
N LEU A 65 8.52 1.90 -6.16
CA LEU A 65 7.47 2.92 -6.17
C LEU A 65 7.31 3.61 -4.80
N ILE A 66 7.41 2.86 -3.72
CA ILE A 66 7.40 3.41 -2.36
C ILE A 66 8.58 4.37 -2.17
N GLU A 67 9.79 3.93 -2.50
CA GLU A 67 11.00 4.72 -2.35
C GLU A 67 10.95 6.02 -3.17
N ALA A 68 10.39 5.96 -4.38
CA ALA A 68 10.25 7.11 -5.26
C ALA A 68 9.21 8.14 -4.78
N SER A 69 8.20 7.70 -4.03
CA SER A 69 7.07 8.55 -3.62
C SER A 69 7.04 8.87 -2.13
N MET A 70 7.89 8.27 -1.33
CA MET A 70 7.88 8.39 0.12
C MET A 70 8.41 9.76 0.58
N PRO A 71 7.59 10.60 1.25
CA PRO A 71 8.07 11.84 1.86
C PRO A 71 9.03 11.56 3.02
N GLN A 72 9.89 12.53 3.31
CA GLN A 72 10.72 12.47 4.51
C GLN A 72 9.86 12.32 5.77
N GLY A 73 10.31 11.45 6.68
CA GLY A 73 9.65 11.22 7.95
C GLY A 73 8.47 10.24 7.90
N SER A 74 8.09 9.72 6.72
CA SER A 74 6.96 8.80 6.58
C SER A 74 7.33 7.32 6.68
N GLY A 75 8.61 6.98 6.83
CA GLY A 75 9.09 5.59 6.84
C GLY A 75 8.44 4.70 7.88
N ARG A 76 8.21 5.22 9.08
CA ARG A 76 7.55 4.48 10.17
C ARG A 76 6.09 4.16 9.81
N GLN A 77 5.36 5.09 9.25
CA GLN A 77 3.99 4.90 8.82
C GLN A 77 3.89 3.91 7.66
N VAL A 78 4.77 4.01 6.68
CA VAL A 78 4.86 3.08 5.55
C VAL A 78 5.12 1.66 6.07
N MET A 79 6.05 1.50 7.01
CA MET A 79 6.35 0.20 7.60
C MET A 79 5.14 -0.37 8.37
N ALA A 80 4.41 0.46 9.10
CA ALA A 80 3.20 0.02 9.80
C ALA A 80 2.14 -0.52 8.82
N TRP A 81 1.87 0.16 7.72
CA TRP A 81 0.94 -0.32 6.68
C TRP A 81 1.41 -1.63 6.04
N ARG A 82 2.72 -1.76 5.78
CA ARG A 82 3.30 -3.00 5.23
C ARG A 82 3.11 -4.17 6.17
N ILE A 83 3.41 -3.99 7.45
CA ILE A 83 3.32 -5.05 8.46
C ILE A 83 1.88 -5.49 8.65
N ASP A 84 0.94 -4.55 8.79
CA ASP A 84 -0.48 -4.85 8.96
C ASP A 84 -1.03 -5.66 7.77
N ALA A 85 -0.71 -5.23 6.56
CA ALA A 85 -1.13 -5.93 5.34
C ALA A 85 -0.47 -7.32 5.21
N LYS A 86 0.81 -7.44 5.56
CA LYS A 86 1.52 -8.73 5.57
C LYS A 86 0.89 -9.72 6.53
N VAL A 87 0.58 -9.29 7.75
CA VAL A 87 -0.06 -10.13 8.77
C VAL A 87 -1.43 -10.58 8.32
N ALA A 88 -2.25 -9.69 7.75
CA ALA A 88 -3.57 -10.02 7.24
C ALA A 88 -3.49 -11.04 6.08
N GLN A 89 -2.61 -10.84 5.12
CA GLN A 89 -2.41 -11.75 3.99
C GLN A 89 -1.89 -13.11 4.45
N LYS A 90 -0.94 -13.13 5.37
CA LYS A 90 -0.42 -14.36 5.97
C LYS A 90 -1.52 -15.16 6.67
N GLY A 91 -2.42 -14.49 7.38
CA GLY A 91 -3.57 -15.13 8.01
C GLY A 91 -4.47 -15.85 6.99
N LEU A 92 -4.76 -15.22 5.85
CA LEU A 92 -5.53 -15.85 4.77
C LEU A 92 -4.79 -17.06 4.16
N LEU A 93 -3.50 -16.93 3.91
CA LEU A 93 -2.69 -18.02 3.36
C LEU A 93 -2.61 -19.22 4.31
N GLN A 94 -2.51 -18.97 5.62
CA GLN A 94 -2.52 -20.03 6.64
C GLN A 94 -3.89 -20.74 6.68
N GLN A 95 -4.98 -20.01 6.63
CA GLN A 95 -6.33 -20.60 6.55
C GLN A 95 -6.48 -21.43 5.26
N ALA A 96 -5.99 -20.92 4.13
CA ALA A 96 -6.01 -21.65 2.86
C ALA A 96 -5.28 -22.99 2.93
N ARG A 97 -4.16 -23.06 3.64
CA ARG A 97 -3.32 -24.26 3.76
C ARG A 97 -3.78 -25.24 4.85
N PHE A 98 -4.27 -24.72 5.97
CA PHE A 98 -4.40 -25.49 7.21
C PHE A 98 -5.81 -25.53 7.80
N ALA A 99 -6.78 -24.78 7.29
CA ALA A 99 -8.15 -24.85 7.77
C ALA A 99 -8.74 -26.25 7.55
N ARG A 100 -9.35 -26.81 8.59
CA ARG A 100 -10.00 -28.14 8.51
C ARG A 100 -11.28 -28.12 7.68
N ASP A 101 -12.00 -27.00 7.75
CA ASP A 101 -13.16 -26.76 6.92
C ASP A 101 -12.72 -26.40 5.48
N ALA A 102 -13.04 -27.29 4.53
CA ALA A 102 -12.66 -27.11 3.14
C ALA A 102 -13.22 -25.83 2.51
N ARG A 103 -14.44 -25.46 2.87
CA ARG A 103 -15.07 -24.23 2.37
C ARG A 103 -14.35 -22.98 2.87
N LEU A 104 -13.95 -22.96 4.14
CA LEU A 104 -13.15 -21.88 4.71
C LEU A 104 -11.78 -21.80 4.02
N ALA A 105 -11.12 -22.91 3.80
CA ALA A 105 -9.84 -22.97 3.11
C ALA A 105 -9.94 -22.41 1.69
N GLU A 106 -10.95 -22.82 0.91
CA GLU A 106 -11.19 -22.34 -0.46
C GLU A 106 -11.49 -20.84 -0.50
N THR A 107 -12.31 -20.34 0.41
CA THR A 107 -12.66 -18.92 0.52
C THR A 107 -11.42 -18.09 0.85
N ALA A 108 -10.62 -18.55 1.79
CA ALA A 108 -9.38 -17.87 2.17
C ALA A 108 -8.37 -17.85 1.01
N ALA A 109 -8.22 -18.94 0.28
CA ALA A 109 -7.36 -19.04 -0.88
C ALA A 109 -7.80 -18.07 -2.00
N ALA A 110 -9.08 -18.04 -2.31
CA ALA A 110 -9.64 -17.13 -3.30
C ALA A 110 -9.46 -15.65 -2.91
N ARG A 111 -9.65 -15.34 -1.64
CA ARG A 111 -9.44 -13.98 -1.12
C ARG A 111 -7.97 -13.56 -1.17
N ALA A 112 -7.06 -14.43 -0.76
CA ALA A 112 -5.62 -14.17 -0.83
C ALA A 112 -5.16 -13.92 -2.27
N GLU A 113 -5.62 -14.73 -3.22
CA GLU A 113 -5.29 -14.58 -4.65
C GLU A 113 -5.86 -13.28 -5.21
N ALA A 114 -7.11 -12.92 -4.89
CA ALA A 114 -7.72 -11.67 -5.35
C ALA A 114 -6.94 -10.45 -4.86
N LEU A 115 -6.50 -10.44 -3.61
CA LEU A 115 -5.73 -9.34 -3.03
C LEU A 115 -4.33 -9.22 -3.67
N ALA A 116 -3.67 -10.33 -3.97
CA ALA A 116 -2.41 -10.32 -4.71
C ALA A 116 -2.60 -9.84 -6.15
N ALA A 117 -3.68 -10.26 -6.81
CA ALA A 117 -4.01 -9.85 -8.18
C ALA A 117 -4.27 -8.33 -8.28
N GLU A 118 -4.94 -7.73 -7.31
CA GLU A 118 -5.10 -6.26 -7.22
C GLU A 118 -3.74 -5.55 -7.23
N CYS A 119 -2.79 -6.06 -6.49
CA CYS A 119 -1.43 -5.50 -6.43
C CYS A 119 -0.67 -5.63 -7.75
N ARG A 120 -0.79 -6.77 -8.42
CA ARG A 120 -0.19 -6.98 -9.75
C ARG A 120 -0.77 -6.05 -10.80
N ALA A 121 -2.08 -5.84 -10.78
CA ALA A 121 -2.75 -4.91 -11.68
C ALA A 121 -2.24 -3.48 -11.51
N MET A 122 -1.95 -3.07 -10.28
CA MET A 122 -1.40 -1.75 -9.99
C MET A 122 0.01 -1.55 -10.55
N ILE A 123 0.85 -2.57 -10.55
CA ILE A 123 2.21 -2.51 -11.11
C ILE A 123 2.18 -2.38 -12.64
N LEU A 124 1.19 -3.01 -13.29
CA LEU A 124 1.06 -3.05 -14.74
C LEU A 124 0.35 -1.82 -15.33
N SER A 125 -0.27 -1.00 -14.52
CA SER A 125 -0.92 0.24 -14.94
C SER A 125 0.08 1.40 -14.98
#